data_e3672930c5ebd2d177d53f3af698c97d
#
_entry.id   e3672930c5ebd2d177d53f3af698c97d
#
_cell.length_a   1.000
_cell.length_b   1.000
_cell.length_c   1.000
_cell.angle_alpha   90.00
_cell.angle_beta   90.00
_cell.angle_gamma   90.00
#
_symmetry.space_group_name_H-M   'P 1'
#
loop_
_entity.id
_entity.type
_entity.pdbx_description
1 polymer ?
#
loop_
_entity_poly.entity_id
_entity_poly.type
_entity_poly.pdbx_seq_one_letter_code
_entity_poly.pdbx_strand_id
1 'polypeptide(L)'
;MKTILFQGDSITDAGRSREDDSHFGYGYAAQVKEKLELEYQNRYRMYNRGVSGNQIADLYARRRADIINLKPDYMSILIGVNDVWHKFDGQENGVEAEEYFWIYSSLIEEIKEALPEIKIMILEPFTLKGTGNQAYWEEFYVEVLKRAEKAKAIAEKYGLIFVPLQEKFDVALKEAPSEHWLLDGVHPLPTGDEMIKQEWMKGFSKLLGEK
;
A
#
# COMPACT_ATOMS: atom_id res chain seq x y z
N MET A 1 -23.67 2.36 -6.25
CA MET A 1 -22.58 2.73 -5.32
C MET A 1 -21.34 1.96 -5.78
N LYS A 2 -20.24 2.63 -6.01
CA LYS A 2 -18.96 2.01 -6.42
C LYS A 2 -18.18 1.53 -5.18
N THR A 3 -17.43 0.45 -5.32
CA THR A 3 -16.67 -0.14 -4.22
C THR A 3 -15.19 0.19 -4.36
N ILE A 4 -14.57 0.72 -3.29
CA ILE A 4 -13.13 0.97 -3.19
C ILE A 4 -12.54 0.01 -2.16
N LEU A 5 -11.45 -0.65 -2.51
CA LEU A 5 -10.73 -1.58 -1.66
C LEU A 5 -9.30 -1.08 -1.40
N PHE A 6 -8.92 -1.00 -0.13
CA PHE A 6 -7.55 -0.76 0.31
C PHE A 6 -6.91 -2.09 0.70
N GLN A 7 -5.84 -2.48 0.01
CA GLN A 7 -5.05 -3.68 0.30
C GLN A 7 -3.64 -3.30 0.70
N GLY A 8 -3.05 -4.10 1.57
CA GLY A 8 -1.69 -3.89 2.03
C GLY A 8 -1.39 -4.59 3.35
N ASP A 9 -0.36 -4.10 4.00
CA ASP A 9 0.19 -4.55 5.28
C ASP A 9 -0.26 -3.67 6.46
N SER A 10 0.63 -3.49 7.48
CA SER A 10 0.39 -2.68 8.68
C SER A 10 0.13 -1.21 8.37
N ILE A 11 0.74 -0.66 7.33
CA ILE A 11 0.55 0.74 6.92
C ILE A 11 -0.90 0.97 6.46
N THR A 12 -1.49 -0.01 5.79
CA THR A 12 -2.90 0.03 5.36
C THR A 12 -3.85 -0.40 6.48
N ASP A 13 -3.48 -1.42 7.26
CA ASP A 13 -4.25 -1.93 8.41
C ASP A 13 -4.51 -0.83 9.45
N ALA A 14 -3.44 -0.25 9.95
CA ALA A 14 -3.44 0.87 10.92
C ALA A 14 -4.50 0.74 12.04
N GLY A 15 -4.67 -0.48 12.58
CA GLY A 15 -5.63 -0.76 13.66
C GLY A 15 -7.09 -0.83 13.22
N ARG A 16 -7.38 -1.17 11.95
CA ARG A 16 -8.75 -1.40 11.52
C ARG A 16 -9.43 -2.52 12.31
N SER A 17 -10.75 -2.49 12.45
CA SER A 17 -11.51 -3.61 13.00
C SER A 17 -11.54 -4.80 12.02
N ARG A 18 -11.52 -6.03 12.57
CA ARG A 18 -11.73 -7.26 11.81
C ARG A 18 -13.22 -7.62 11.75
N GLU A 19 -14.02 -7.07 12.66
CA GLU A 19 -15.43 -7.40 12.87
C GLU A 19 -16.36 -6.33 12.31
N ASP A 20 -15.87 -5.08 12.22
CA ASP A 20 -16.64 -3.93 11.75
C ASP A 20 -15.93 -3.22 10.60
N ASP A 21 -16.41 -3.43 9.38
CA ASP A 21 -15.88 -2.82 8.16
C ASP A 21 -16.02 -1.28 8.12
N SER A 22 -16.80 -0.68 9.01
CA SER A 22 -16.89 0.78 9.11
C SER A 22 -15.71 1.40 9.86
N HIS A 23 -15.03 0.64 10.71
CA HIS A 23 -13.88 1.07 11.49
C HIS A 23 -12.56 0.81 10.73
N PHE A 24 -12.06 1.85 10.08
CA PHE A 24 -10.90 1.82 9.16
C PHE A 24 -9.52 1.92 9.85
N GLY A 25 -9.48 2.02 11.18
CA GLY A 25 -8.27 2.37 11.91
C GLY A 25 -8.00 3.88 11.88
N TYR A 26 -6.73 4.27 11.93
CA TYR A 26 -6.31 5.68 12.04
C TYR A 26 -5.24 6.10 11.02
N GLY A 27 -4.89 5.24 10.05
CA GLY A 27 -3.91 5.49 9.00
C GLY A 27 -4.48 6.21 7.78
N TYR A 28 -3.68 6.27 6.73
CA TYR A 28 -4.03 6.97 5.48
C TYR A 28 -5.36 6.50 4.87
N ALA A 29 -5.70 5.21 4.99
CA ALA A 29 -6.95 4.66 4.44
C ALA A 29 -8.18 5.24 5.14
N ALA A 30 -8.11 5.48 6.46
CA ALA A 30 -9.15 6.16 7.22
C ALA A 30 -9.29 7.62 6.78
N GLN A 31 -8.16 8.34 6.64
CA GLN A 31 -8.15 9.73 6.20
C GLN A 31 -8.69 9.91 4.76
N VAL A 32 -8.39 8.95 3.86
CA VAL A 32 -8.98 8.93 2.51
C VAL A 32 -10.48 8.70 2.57
N LYS A 33 -10.94 7.73 3.39
CA LYS A 33 -12.37 7.45 3.58
C LYS A 33 -13.10 8.71 4.05
N GLU A 34 -12.61 9.38 5.09
CA GLU A 34 -13.20 10.63 5.61
C GLU A 34 -13.29 11.71 4.52
N LYS A 35 -12.23 11.89 3.74
CA LYS A 35 -12.19 12.85 2.63
C LYS A 35 -13.22 12.54 1.55
N LEU A 36 -13.31 11.27 1.12
CA LEU A 36 -14.25 10.85 0.09
C LEU A 36 -15.70 10.88 0.56
N GLU A 37 -15.98 10.56 1.82
CA GLU A 37 -17.33 10.65 2.40
C GLU A 37 -17.79 12.10 2.52
N LEU A 38 -16.88 13.02 2.85
CA LEU A 38 -17.18 14.44 2.89
C LEU A 38 -17.49 15.02 1.50
N GLU A 39 -16.70 14.64 0.48
CA GLU A 39 -16.82 15.21 -0.88
C GLU A 39 -17.87 14.52 -1.74
N TYR A 40 -18.08 13.20 -1.54
CA TYR A 40 -18.89 12.35 -2.40
C TYR A 40 -19.86 11.47 -1.59
N GLN A 41 -20.70 12.09 -0.77
CA GLN A 41 -21.64 11.42 0.13
C GLN A 41 -22.39 10.28 -0.56
N ASN A 42 -22.35 9.07 0.03
CA ASN A 42 -23.03 7.86 -0.46
C ASN A 42 -22.62 7.38 -1.87
N ARG A 43 -21.52 7.89 -2.45
CA ARG A 43 -21.05 7.46 -3.78
C ARG A 43 -20.24 6.19 -3.73
N TYR A 44 -19.46 5.99 -2.65
CA TYR A 44 -18.55 4.88 -2.50
C TYR A 44 -18.89 4.01 -1.28
N ARG A 45 -18.75 2.70 -1.46
CA ARG A 45 -18.58 1.74 -0.37
C ARG A 45 -17.10 1.44 -0.27
N MET A 46 -16.53 1.47 0.92
CA MET A 46 -15.09 1.31 1.10
C MET A 46 -14.78 0.18 2.06
N TYR A 47 -13.71 -0.57 1.77
CA TYR A 47 -13.19 -1.64 2.61
C TYR A 47 -11.70 -1.47 2.83
N ASN A 48 -11.26 -1.55 4.09
CA ASN A 48 -9.87 -1.70 4.45
C ASN A 48 -9.59 -3.19 4.70
N ARG A 49 -8.72 -3.81 3.89
CA ARG A 49 -8.27 -5.20 4.02
C ARG A 49 -6.77 -5.30 4.24
N GLY A 50 -6.13 -4.24 4.76
CA GLY A 50 -4.77 -4.29 5.27
C GLY A 50 -4.62 -5.33 6.38
N VAL A 51 -3.49 -6.02 6.44
CA VAL A 51 -3.14 -6.98 7.50
C VAL A 51 -1.70 -6.78 7.89
N SER A 52 -1.47 -6.37 9.15
CA SER A 52 -0.13 -6.12 9.69
C SER A 52 0.79 -7.33 9.50
N GLY A 53 2.02 -7.07 9.08
CA GLY A 53 3.02 -8.10 8.83
C GLY A 53 2.92 -8.78 7.46
N ASN A 54 1.86 -8.54 6.67
CA ASN A 54 1.72 -9.21 5.39
C ASN A 54 2.81 -8.86 4.38
N GLN A 55 3.22 -9.87 3.65
CA GLN A 55 4.04 -9.84 2.44
C GLN A 55 3.16 -10.01 1.20
N ILE A 56 3.76 -9.88 0.01
CA ILE A 56 3.02 -10.10 -1.24
C ILE A 56 2.41 -11.51 -1.33
N ALA A 57 3.09 -12.51 -0.82
CA ALA A 57 2.63 -13.89 -0.78
C ALA A 57 1.34 -14.06 0.04
N ASP A 58 1.20 -13.32 1.14
CA ASP A 58 -0.01 -13.32 1.96
C ASP A 58 -1.20 -12.69 1.24
N LEU A 59 -0.97 -11.58 0.51
CA LEU A 59 -2.01 -10.99 -0.33
C LEU A 59 -2.49 -11.98 -1.38
N TYR A 60 -1.55 -12.68 -2.02
CA TYR A 60 -1.88 -13.71 -3.00
C TYR A 60 -2.69 -14.85 -2.37
N ALA A 61 -2.30 -15.33 -1.19
CA ALA A 61 -3.00 -16.41 -0.49
C ALA A 61 -4.46 -16.07 -0.17
N ARG A 62 -4.74 -14.81 0.26
CA ARG A 62 -6.08 -14.37 0.65
C ARG A 62 -6.87 -13.64 -0.45
N ARG A 63 -6.38 -13.60 -1.70
CA ARG A 63 -6.97 -12.83 -2.81
C ARG A 63 -8.44 -13.10 -3.08
N ARG A 64 -8.88 -14.37 -2.92
CA ARG A 64 -10.29 -14.73 -3.15
C ARG A 64 -11.21 -14.11 -2.11
N ALA A 65 -10.88 -14.27 -0.82
CA ALA A 65 -11.71 -13.77 0.27
C ALA A 65 -11.71 -12.24 0.34
N ASP A 66 -10.51 -11.64 0.24
CA ASP A 66 -10.31 -10.24 0.57
C ASP A 66 -10.25 -9.31 -0.66
N ILE A 67 -10.34 -9.85 -1.88
CA ILE A 67 -10.36 -9.07 -3.12
C ILE A 67 -11.50 -9.53 -4.03
N ILE A 68 -11.40 -10.74 -4.60
CA ILE A 68 -12.29 -11.17 -5.68
C ILE A 68 -13.75 -11.24 -5.22
N ASN A 69 -14.01 -11.80 -4.05
CA ASN A 69 -15.37 -11.94 -3.51
C ASN A 69 -16.01 -10.59 -3.14
N LEU A 70 -15.22 -9.56 -2.86
CA LEU A 70 -15.71 -8.21 -2.58
C LEU A 70 -16.08 -7.44 -3.84
N LYS A 71 -15.63 -7.89 -5.01
CA LYS A 71 -15.92 -7.30 -6.33
C LYS A 71 -15.70 -5.78 -6.36
N PRO A 72 -14.51 -5.27 -5.99
CA PRO A 72 -14.26 -3.86 -6.00
C PRO A 72 -14.24 -3.28 -7.42
N ASP A 73 -14.72 -2.05 -7.58
CA ASP A 73 -14.57 -1.27 -8.82
C ASP A 73 -13.18 -0.62 -8.88
N TYR A 74 -12.65 -0.24 -7.71
CA TYR A 74 -11.34 0.40 -7.54
C TYR A 74 -10.57 -0.29 -6.43
N MET A 75 -9.28 -0.47 -6.62
CA MET A 75 -8.41 -1.04 -5.60
C MET A 75 -7.07 -0.29 -5.54
N SER A 76 -6.59 -0.02 -4.33
CA SER A 76 -5.21 0.38 -4.08
C SER A 76 -4.45 -0.72 -3.34
N ILE A 77 -3.17 -0.92 -3.69
CA ILE A 77 -2.29 -1.90 -3.05
C ILE A 77 -1.01 -1.18 -2.61
N LEU A 78 -0.72 -1.24 -1.31
CA LEU A 78 0.56 -0.80 -0.72
C LEU A 78 1.17 -1.98 0.02
N ILE A 79 2.21 -2.59 -0.56
CA ILE A 79 2.85 -3.81 -0.06
C ILE A 79 4.31 -3.87 -0.50
N GLY A 80 5.19 -4.49 0.27
CA GLY A 80 6.57 -4.74 -0.14
C GLY A 80 7.61 -4.47 0.93
N VAL A 81 7.32 -3.68 1.96
CA VAL A 81 8.26 -3.41 3.03
C VAL A 81 8.51 -4.64 3.90
N ASN A 82 7.50 -5.46 4.19
CA ASN A 82 7.65 -6.69 4.95
C ASN A 82 8.33 -7.82 4.17
N ASP A 83 8.23 -7.79 2.85
CA ASP A 83 9.00 -8.67 1.95
C ASP A 83 10.51 -8.50 2.16
N VAL A 84 10.91 -7.32 2.64
CA VAL A 84 12.29 -7.01 3.06
C VAL A 84 12.47 -7.20 4.56
N TRP A 85 11.57 -6.65 5.39
CA TRP A 85 11.75 -6.63 6.85
C TRP A 85 11.92 -8.02 7.44
N HIS A 86 11.15 -9.01 6.96
CA HIS A 86 11.25 -10.39 7.43
C HIS A 86 12.56 -11.11 7.07
N LYS A 87 13.45 -10.50 6.30
CA LYS A 87 14.84 -10.95 6.13
C LYS A 87 15.72 -10.54 7.33
N PHE A 88 15.38 -9.46 8.03
CA PHE A 88 16.19 -8.82 9.04
C PHE A 88 15.65 -8.96 10.46
N ASP A 89 14.42 -9.44 10.64
CA ASP A 89 13.77 -9.60 11.96
C ASP A 89 14.11 -10.93 12.67
N GLY A 90 15.04 -11.70 12.10
CA GLY A 90 15.48 -12.99 12.62
C GLY A 90 14.61 -14.18 12.19
N GLN A 91 13.57 -13.96 11.39
CA GLN A 91 12.74 -15.06 10.84
C GLN A 91 13.27 -15.60 9.51
N GLU A 92 14.16 -14.83 8.85
CA GLU A 92 14.71 -15.18 7.53
C GLU A 92 13.64 -15.56 6.49
N ASN A 93 12.46 -14.93 6.59
CA ASN A 93 11.26 -15.22 5.81
C ASN A 93 10.91 -14.08 4.85
N GLY A 94 11.88 -13.35 4.34
CA GLY A 94 11.66 -12.31 3.33
C GLY A 94 11.40 -12.90 1.94
N VAL A 95 10.74 -12.11 1.09
CA VAL A 95 10.49 -12.46 -0.32
C VAL A 95 11.47 -11.71 -1.21
N GLU A 96 12.28 -12.42 -2.00
CA GLU A 96 13.25 -11.80 -2.89
C GLU A 96 12.59 -10.98 -4.01
N ALA A 97 13.30 -9.98 -4.55
CA ALA A 97 12.71 -9.01 -5.50
C ALA A 97 12.13 -9.67 -6.76
N GLU A 98 12.77 -10.71 -7.29
CA GLU A 98 12.27 -11.44 -8.46
C GLU A 98 11.04 -12.30 -8.11
N GLU A 99 11.03 -12.92 -6.95
CA GLU A 99 9.90 -13.68 -6.44
C GLU A 99 8.71 -12.75 -6.13
N TYR A 100 8.96 -11.60 -5.51
CA TYR A 100 7.96 -10.54 -5.31
C TYR A 100 7.32 -10.11 -6.63
N PHE A 101 8.12 -9.88 -7.67
CA PHE A 101 7.62 -9.53 -8.99
C PHE A 101 6.74 -10.64 -9.59
N TRP A 102 7.16 -11.90 -9.46
CA TRP A 102 6.42 -13.04 -9.99
C TRP A 102 5.07 -13.22 -9.26
N ILE A 103 5.09 -13.23 -7.93
CA ILE A 103 3.87 -13.40 -7.11
C ILE A 103 2.89 -12.24 -7.35
N TYR A 104 3.41 -11.01 -7.36
CA TYR A 104 2.58 -9.83 -7.59
C TYR A 104 1.99 -9.80 -8.99
N SER A 105 2.76 -10.18 -10.00
CA SER A 105 2.25 -10.34 -11.38
C SER A 105 1.10 -11.34 -11.43
N SER A 106 1.27 -12.52 -10.82
CA SER A 106 0.24 -13.56 -10.73
C SER A 106 -1.02 -13.06 -10.00
N LEU A 107 -0.84 -12.28 -8.92
CA LEU A 107 -1.95 -11.65 -8.20
C LEU A 107 -2.76 -10.73 -9.11
N ILE A 108 -2.10 -9.84 -9.85
CA ILE A 108 -2.76 -8.89 -10.76
C ILE A 108 -3.47 -9.63 -11.91
N GLU A 109 -2.84 -10.63 -12.48
CA GLU A 109 -3.42 -11.45 -13.57
C GLU A 109 -4.71 -12.13 -13.13
N GLU A 110 -4.70 -12.85 -11.99
CA GLU A 110 -5.90 -13.53 -11.48
C GLU A 110 -7.03 -12.55 -11.08
N ILE A 111 -6.67 -11.38 -10.53
CA ILE A 111 -7.66 -10.36 -10.19
C ILE A 111 -8.30 -9.81 -11.47
N LYS A 112 -7.51 -9.47 -12.50
CA LYS A 112 -8.04 -8.95 -13.78
C LYS A 112 -8.82 -9.99 -14.56
N GLU A 113 -8.47 -11.26 -14.47
CA GLU A 113 -9.26 -12.35 -15.05
C GLU A 113 -10.64 -12.47 -14.37
N ALA A 114 -10.66 -12.43 -13.04
CA ALA A 114 -11.90 -12.54 -12.27
C ALA A 114 -12.76 -11.26 -12.31
N LEU A 115 -12.13 -10.09 -12.43
CA LEU A 115 -12.74 -8.76 -12.39
C LEU A 115 -12.21 -7.88 -13.54
N PRO A 116 -12.64 -8.11 -14.79
CA PRO A 116 -12.05 -7.44 -15.96
C PRO A 116 -12.13 -5.91 -15.95
N GLU A 117 -13.16 -5.34 -15.29
CA GLU A 117 -13.40 -3.90 -15.24
C GLU A 117 -12.74 -3.20 -14.04
N ILE A 118 -12.05 -3.95 -13.17
CA ILE A 118 -11.41 -3.37 -11.99
C ILE A 118 -10.33 -2.36 -12.39
N LYS A 119 -10.33 -1.23 -11.72
CA LYS A 119 -9.26 -0.23 -11.85
C LYS A 119 -8.34 -0.31 -10.64
N ILE A 120 -7.05 -0.50 -10.89
CA ILE A 120 -6.06 -0.75 -9.83
C ILE A 120 -5.01 0.36 -9.85
N MET A 121 -4.60 0.79 -8.66
CA MET A 121 -3.37 1.56 -8.47
C MET A 121 -2.45 0.87 -7.48
N ILE A 122 -1.15 0.92 -7.75
CA ILE A 122 -0.08 0.41 -6.91
C ILE A 122 0.61 1.60 -6.27
N LEU A 123 0.66 1.61 -4.94
CA LEU A 123 1.44 2.56 -4.17
C LEU A 123 2.84 1.99 -3.97
N GLU A 124 3.83 2.86 -4.10
CA GLU A 124 5.24 2.50 -3.93
C GLU A 124 5.53 2.08 -2.50
N PRO A 125 6.13 0.90 -2.23
CA PRO A 125 6.71 0.62 -0.93
C PRO A 125 7.87 1.58 -0.66
N PHE A 126 7.94 2.10 0.56
CA PHE A 126 8.88 3.16 0.95
C PHE A 126 9.45 2.90 2.34
N THR A 127 10.53 3.59 2.68
CA THR A 127 11.12 3.58 4.02
C THR A 127 11.99 4.82 4.25
N LEU A 128 12.14 5.20 5.51
CA LEU A 128 13.16 6.14 5.99
C LEU A 128 14.02 5.46 7.04
N LYS A 129 15.19 6.04 7.36
CA LYS A 129 15.99 5.55 8.48
C LYS A 129 15.28 5.86 9.79
N GLY A 130 15.03 4.82 10.60
CA GLY A 130 14.36 4.95 11.88
C GLY A 130 14.78 3.86 12.87
N THR A 131 14.19 3.87 14.05
CA THR A 131 14.54 2.95 15.14
C THR A 131 14.33 1.48 14.78
N GLY A 132 13.38 1.17 13.90
CA GLY A 132 13.06 -0.20 13.49
C GLY A 132 14.03 -0.80 12.48
N ASN A 133 14.79 0.01 11.72
CA ASN A 133 15.67 -0.46 10.66
C ASN A 133 17.11 0.06 10.70
N GLN A 134 17.45 0.93 11.67
CA GLN A 134 18.76 1.60 11.71
C GLN A 134 19.95 0.64 11.82
N ALA A 135 19.77 -0.55 12.41
CA ALA A 135 20.84 -1.53 12.59
C ALA A 135 21.33 -2.15 11.26
N TYR A 136 20.47 -2.17 10.24
CA TYR A 136 20.74 -2.74 8.91
C TYR A 136 20.30 -1.81 7.78
N TRP A 137 20.28 -0.51 8.05
CA TRP A 137 19.70 0.51 7.18
C TRP A 137 20.15 0.46 5.73
N GLU A 138 21.45 0.41 5.48
CA GLU A 138 21.99 0.50 4.14
C GLU A 138 21.49 -0.63 3.22
N GLU A 139 21.45 -1.85 3.74
CA GLU A 139 20.95 -3.00 3.01
C GLU A 139 19.41 -2.97 2.91
N PHE A 140 18.73 -2.65 4.00
CA PHE A 140 17.28 -2.55 4.04
C PHE A 140 16.74 -1.54 3.03
N TYR A 141 17.33 -0.35 2.97
CA TYR A 141 16.95 0.69 2.04
C TYR A 141 17.09 0.24 0.59
N VAL A 142 18.24 -0.33 0.22
CA VAL A 142 18.49 -0.85 -1.12
C VAL A 142 17.48 -1.94 -1.50
N GLU A 143 17.17 -2.84 -0.58
CA GLU A 143 16.22 -3.92 -0.81
C GLU A 143 14.78 -3.40 -0.95
N VAL A 144 14.36 -2.39 -0.16
CA VAL A 144 13.03 -1.77 -0.34
C VAL A 144 12.93 -1.08 -1.71
N LEU A 145 13.98 -0.37 -2.15
CA LEU A 145 14.01 0.23 -3.48
C LEU A 145 13.88 -0.80 -4.60
N LYS A 146 14.46 -1.99 -4.46
CA LYS A 146 14.27 -3.08 -5.44
C LYS A 146 12.80 -3.50 -5.51
N ARG A 147 12.08 -3.58 -4.38
CA ARG A 147 10.62 -3.88 -4.38
C ARG A 147 9.84 -2.74 -4.99
N ALA A 148 10.23 -1.48 -4.75
CA ALA A 148 9.63 -0.30 -5.38
C ALA A 148 9.77 -0.32 -6.91
N GLU A 149 10.97 -0.64 -7.42
CA GLU A 149 11.21 -0.82 -8.86
C GLU A 149 10.34 -1.95 -9.46
N LYS A 150 10.22 -3.08 -8.78
CA LYS A 150 9.35 -4.20 -9.22
C LYS A 150 7.88 -3.81 -9.20
N ALA A 151 7.41 -3.11 -8.16
CA ALA A 151 6.03 -2.60 -8.08
C ALA A 151 5.73 -1.64 -9.24
N LYS A 152 6.66 -0.75 -9.58
CA LYS A 152 6.56 0.15 -10.73
C LYS A 152 6.52 -0.63 -12.05
N ALA A 153 7.42 -1.60 -12.24
CA ALA A 153 7.45 -2.43 -13.43
C ALA A 153 6.16 -3.24 -13.63
N ILE A 154 5.52 -3.70 -12.54
CA ILE A 154 4.19 -4.34 -12.58
C ILE A 154 3.12 -3.35 -13.03
N ALA A 155 3.11 -2.13 -12.47
CA ALA A 155 2.17 -1.11 -12.89
C ALA A 155 2.30 -0.80 -14.38
N GLU A 156 3.51 -0.65 -14.88
CA GLU A 156 3.80 -0.44 -16.30
C GLU A 156 3.35 -1.64 -17.17
N LYS A 157 3.72 -2.88 -16.77
CA LYS A 157 3.37 -4.12 -17.49
C LYS A 157 1.86 -4.28 -17.71
N TYR A 158 1.05 -3.92 -16.70
CA TYR A 158 -0.40 -4.13 -16.73
C TYR A 158 -1.21 -2.87 -16.99
N GLY A 159 -0.56 -1.74 -17.28
CA GLY A 159 -1.22 -0.45 -17.54
C GLY A 159 -1.98 0.09 -16.33
N LEU A 160 -1.42 -0.08 -15.12
CA LEU A 160 -2.00 0.37 -13.86
C LEU A 160 -1.45 1.76 -13.49
N ILE A 161 -2.14 2.45 -12.59
CA ILE A 161 -1.62 3.69 -12.01
C ILE A 161 -0.54 3.34 -10.98
N PHE A 162 0.66 3.91 -11.10
CA PHE A 162 1.68 3.90 -10.08
C PHE A 162 1.66 5.20 -9.28
N VAL A 163 1.71 5.10 -7.96
CA VAL A 163 1.72 6.24 -7.03
C VAL A 163 3.07 6.27 -6.32
N PRO A 164 4.00 7.16 -6.71
CA PRO A 164 5.32 7.26 -6.10
C PRO A 164 5.21 7.85 -4.69
N LEU A 165 5.92 7.26 -3.72
CA LEU A 165 5.94 7.70 -2.32
C LEU A 165 7.36 7.97 -1.81
N GLN A 166 8.36 7.16 -2.20
CA GLN A 166 9.72 7.28 -1.66
C GLN A 166 10.28 8.70 -1.85
N GLU A 167 10.23 9.24 -3.06
CA GLU A 167 10.70 10.60 -3.34
C GLU A 167 10.00 11.67 -2.47
N LYS A 168 8.72 11.45 -2.13
CA LYS A 168 7.97 12.39 -1.28
C LYS A 168 8.52 12.41 0.13
N PHE A 169 8.80 11.24 0.70
CA PHE A 169 9.41 11.12 2.00
C PHE A 169 10.87 11.63 2.02
N ASP A 170 11.64 11.39 0.96
CA ASP A 170 13.01 11.91 0.82
C ASP A 170 13.03 13.45 0.78
N VAL A 171 12.06 14.06 0.09
CA VAL A 171 11.91 15.52 0.07
C VAL A 171 11.49 16.04 1.44
N ALA A 172 10.57 15.35 2.11
CA ALA A 172 10.07 15.75 3.42
C ALA A 172 11.16 15.73 4.52
N LEU A 173 12.21 14.91 4.38
CA LEU A 173 13.37 14.92 5.28
C LEU A 173 14.13 16.26 5.30
N LYS A 174 13.95 17.13 4.28
CA LYS A 174 14.53 18.48 4.27
C LYS A 174 13.81 19.44 5.22
N GLU A 175 12.56 19.15 5.54
CA GLU A 175 11.70 19.98 6.39
C GLU A 175 11.68 19.52 7.84
N ALA A 176 11.70 18.19 8.08
CA ALA A 176 11.68 17.60 9.41
C ALA A 176 12.39 16.23 9.42
N PRO A 177 12.91 15.78 10.60
CA PRO A 177 13.57 14.49 10.70
C PRO A 177 12.58 13.31 10.52
N SER A 178 13.14 12.10 10.29
CA SER A 178 12.37 10.89 9.97
C SER A 178 11.24 10.61 10.98
N GLU A 179 11.53 10.77 12.28
CA GLU A 179 10.58 10.53 13.37
C GLU A 179 9.41 11.50 13.44
N HIS A 180 9.39 12.55 12.62
CA HIS A 180 8.22 13.41 12.40
C HIS A 180 7.22 12.76 11.44
N TRP A 181 7.70 11.93 10.53
CA TRP A 181 6.92 11.33 9.45
C TRP A 181 6.58 9.88 9.73
N LEU A 182 7.57 9.11 10.21
CA LEU A 182 7.48 7.68 10.44
C LEU A 182 7.95 7.35 11.87
N LEU A 183 7.17 6.55 12.57
CA LEU A 183 7.43 6.18 13.96
C LEU A 183 8.78 5.45 14.14
N ASP A 184 9.11 4.56 13.22
CA ASP A 184 10.23 3.64 13.30
C ASP A 184 11.04 3.51 12.00
N GLY A 185 10.70 4.34 11.01
CA GLY A 185 11.26 4.32 9.66
C GLY A 185 10.37 3.63 8.63
N VAL A 186 9.26 3.02 9.06
CA VAL A 186 8.29 2.33 8.19
C VAL A 186 6.86 2.74 8.46
N HIS A 187 6.41 2.73 9.71
CA HIS A 187 5.04 3.00 10.08
C HIS A 187 4.74 4.50 10.14
N PRO A 188 3.81 5.02 9.33
CA PRO A 188 3.49 6.44 9.31
C PRO A 188 2.92 6.94 10.65
N LEU A 189 3.33 8.14 11.01
CA LEU A 189 2.61 8.99 11.96
C LEU A 189 1.51 9.77 11.20
N PRO A 190 0.58 10.45 11.88
CA PRO A 190 -0.50 11.18 11.20
C PRO A 190 -0.03 12.14 10.09
N THR A 191 1.17 12.71 10.22
CA THR A 191 1.81 13.55 9.19
C THR A 191 2.24 12.75 7.97
N GLY A 192 2.81 11.55 8.16
CA GLY A 192 3.15 10.63 7.09
C GLY A 192 1.90 10.05 6.39
N ASP A 193 0.87 9.71 7.17
CA ASP A 193 -0.43 9.27 6.63
C ASP A 193 -1.08 10.34 5.75
N GLU A 194 -1.00 11.61 6.14
CA GLU A 194 -1.51 12.73 5.34
C GLU A 194 -0.78 12.83 4.00
N MET A 195 0.55 12.63 3.98
CA MET A 195 1.32 12.61 2.73
C MET A 195 0.87 11.46 1.82
N ILE A 196 0.71 10.25 2.37
CA ILE A 196 0.23 9.09 1.61
C ILE A 196 -1.18 9.37 1.07
N LYS A 197 -2.07 9.91 1.89
CA LYS A 197 -3.44 10.29 1.47
C LYS A 197 -3.40 11.27 0.29
N GLN A 198 -2.57 12.30 0.34
CA GLN A 198 -2.48 13.29 -0.75
C GLN A 198 -2.07 12.65 -2.07
N GLU A 199 -1.06 11.78 -2.05
CA GLU A 199 -0.61 11.07 -3.26
C GLU A 199 -1.64 10.02 -3.71
N TRP A 200 -2.30 9.33 -2.77
CA TRP A 200 -3.41 8.42 -3.07
C TRP A 200 -4.54 9.14 -3.81
N MET A 201 -4.96 10.31 -3.32
CA MET A 201 -6.02 11.11 -3.96
C MET A 201 -5.65 11.54 -5.37
N LYS A 202 -4.38 11.94 -5.62
CA LYS A 202 -3.88 12.21 -6.98
C LYS A 202 -3.94 10.98 -7.88
N GLY A 203 -3.55 9.81 -7.36
CA GLY A 203 -3.65 8.54 -8.07
C GLY A 203 -5.11 8.18 -8.38
N PHE A 204 -6.01 8.39 -7.45
CA PHE A 204 -7.43 8.11 -7.61
C PHE A 204 -8.09 9.01 -8.64
N SER A 205 -7.79 10.32 -8.67
CA SER A 205 -8.25 11.21 -9.72
C SER A 205 -7.84 10.72 -11.12
N LYS A 206 -6.61 10.22 -11.28
CA LYS A 206 -6.18 9.60 -12.54
C LYS A 206 -6.98 8.35 -12.88
N LEU A 207 -7.32 7.49 -11.90
CA LEU A 207 -8.19 6.32 -12.11
C LEU A 207 -9.59 6.72 -12.58
N LEU A 208 -10.10 7.86 -12.11
CA LEU A 208 -11.38 8.41 -12.54
C LEU A 208 -11.33 9.05 -13.93
N GLY A 209 -10.14 9.30 -14.48
CA GLY A 209 -9.94 10.02 -15.73
C GLY A 209 -10.09 11.55 -15.58
N GLU A 210 -9.99 12.05 -14.36
CA GLU A 210 -9.97 13.48 -14.06
C GLU A 210 -8.57 14.05 -14.34
N LYS A 211 -8.52 15.25 -14.96
CA LYS A 211 -7.26 15.92 -15.32
C LYS A 211 -6.75 16.80 -14.20
#